data_bbbc625876931d5d12b5451c008d45fc
#
_entry.id   bbbc625876931d5d12b5451c008d45fc
#
_cell.length_a   1.000
_cell.length_b   1.000
_cell.length_c   1.000
_cell.angle_alpha   90.00
_cell.angle_beta   90.00
_cell.angle_gamma   90.00
#
_symmetry.space_group_name_H-M   'P 1'
#
loop_
_entity.id
_entity.type
_entity.pdbx_description
1 polymer ?
#
loop_
_entity_poly.entity_id
_entity_poly.type
_entity_poly.pdbx_seq_one_letter_code
_entity_poly.pdbx_strand_id
1 'polypeptide(L)'
;MKAFTQLKGWACPIDRANIDTDAIIPKQFLKSIKRSGFGPYLFDEWRYKDHGEPGMDCTNRPLNKDFVLNQPRYKGAQIMLARENFGCGSSREHAPWAIEDYGFRVIIAPSYADIFFNNCYKNGMLPIVASHAMVDKLFKECEATEGYTLNVDLPSQAVTLPSGETFTFDIHPTSKHNLLNGLDEIGLTLLHAEEIKAFEDKHKAAQPWLFA
;
A
#
# COMPACT_ATOMS: atom_id res chain seq x y z
N MET A 1 0.07 6.23 11.70
CA MET A 1 -0.12 6.29 10.23
C MET A 1 -1.14 7.37 9.83
N LYS A 2 -1.28 7.70 8.53
CA LYS A 2 -2.29 8.66 8.06
C LYS A 2 -3.66 8.00 8.02
N ALA A 3 -4.69 8.60 8.61
CA ALA A 3 -6.06 8.11 8.55
C ALA A 3 -6.57 7.99 7.11
N PHE A 4 -7.41 6.99 6.88
CA PHE A 4 -8.07 6.75 5.60
C PHE A 4 -9.59 6.73 5.81
N THR A 5 -10.30 7.63 5.18
CA THR A 5 -11.77 7.68 5.21
C THR A 5 -12.34 7.54 3.81
N GLN A 6 -11.98 8.45 2.93
CA GLN A 6 -12.41 8.46 1.53
C GLN A 6 -11.23 8.81 0.63
N LEU A 7 -11.24 8.27 -0.58
CA LEU A 7 -10.29 8.59 -1.63
C LEU A 7 -11.00 8.67 -2.98
N LYS A 8 -10.97 9.83 -3.60
CA LYS A 8 -11.28 9.98 -5.02
C LYS A 8 -9.97 10.12 -5.76
N GLY A 9 -9.56 9.08 -6.49
CA GLY A 9 -8.24 9.00 -7.10
C GLY A 9 -8.23 8.33 -8.46
N TRP A 10 -7.21 8.62 -9.24
CA TRP A 10 -6.99 7.96 -10.53
C TRP A 10 -6.52 6.53 -10.33
N ALA A 11 -7.00 5.64 -11.18
CA ALA A 11 -6.56 4.25 -11.22
C ALA A 11 -5.40 4.06 -12.22
N CYS A 12 -4.52 3.12 -11.89
CA CYS A 12 -3.42 2.68 -12.75
C CYS A 12 -3.45 1.16 -12.87
N PRO A 13 -3.54 0.58 -14.08
CA PRO A 13 -3.65 -0.85 -14.28
C PRO A 13 -2.26 -1.48 -14.38
N ILE A 14 -1.94 -2.42 -13.48
CA ILE A 14 -0.76 -3.29 -13.60
C ILE A 14 -1.26 -4.69 -13.95
N ASP A 15 -1.43 -4.96 -15.25
CA ASP A 15 -2.04 -6.18 -15.76
C ASP A 15 -1.08 -7.39 -15.67
N ARG A 16 -0.78 -7.79 -14.44
CA ARG A 16 0.03 -8.94 -14.11
C ARG A 16 -0.51 -9.66 -12.88
N ALA A 17 -0.58 -11.00 -12.96
CA ALA A 17 -0.80 -11.88 -11.83
C ALA A 17 0.54 -12.21 -11.14
N ASN A 18 0.46 -12.69 -9.89
CA ASN A 18 1.61 -13.16 -9.12
C ASN A 18 2.74 -12.12 -9.01
N ILE A 19 2.37 -10.85 -8.83
CA ILE A 19 3.36 -9.80 -8.57
C ILE A 19 3.95 -10.04 -7.19
N ASP A 20 5.22 -10.46 -7.16
CA ASP A 20 5.92 -10.76 -5.93
C ASP A 20 6.59 -9.53 -5.29
N THR A 21 7.01 -9.68 -4.06
CA THR A 21 7.63 -8.58 -3.32
C THR A 21 9.02 -8.20 -3.85
N ASP A 22 9.72 -9.09 -4.59
CA ASP A 22 10.98 -8.74 -5.26
C ASP A 22 10.73 -7.87 -6.50
N ALA A 23 9.64 -8.10 -7.22
CA ALA A 23 9.24 -7.21 -8.32
C ALA A 23 8.78 -5.84 -7.80
N ILE A 24 8.05 -5.80 -6.65
CA ILE A 24 7.59 -4.54 -6.04
C ILE A 24 8.78 -3.71 -5.56
N ILE A 25 9.71 -4.32 -4.83
CA ILE A 25 10.93 -3.68 -4.34
C ILE A 25 12.10 -4.68 -4.35
N PRO A 26 13.06 -4.54 -5.29
CA PRO A 26 14.19 -5.45 -5.40
C PRO A 26 15.06 -5.50 -4.14
N LYS A 27 15.64 -6.68 -3.90
CA LYS A 27 16.37 -7.03 -2.67
C LYS A 27 17.51 -6.07 -2.28
N GLN A 28 18.18 -5.45 -3.26
CA GLN A 28 19.29 -4.51 -3.00
C GLN A 28 18.83 -3.31 -2.17
N PHE A 29 17.57 -2.88 -2.30
CA PHE A 29 17.02 -1.72 -1.56
C PHE A 29 16.66 -2.05 -0.11
N LEU A 30 16.62 -3.32 0.28
CA LEU A 30 16.24 -3.76 1.63
C LEU A 30 17.32 -3.49 2.69
N LYS A 31 18.51 -3.04 2.27
CA LYS A 31 19.62 -2.67 3.18
C LYS A 31 19.36 -1.37 3.95
N SER A 32 18.38 -0.58 3.53
CA SER A 32 18.04 0.67 4.20
C SER A 32 17.30 0.42 5.51
N ILE A 33 17.70 1.11 6.57
CA ILE A 33 17.02 1.11 7.88
C ILE A 33 15.89 2.15 7.96
N LYS A 34 15.71 2.96 6.92
CA LYS A 34 14.64 3.97 6.83
C LYS A 34 13.30 3.28 6.52
N ARG A 35 12.20 3.94 6.89
CA ARG A 35 10.83 3.50 6.56
C ARG A 35 10.21 4.29 5.40
N SER A 36 10.93 5.23 4.82
CA SER A 36 10.49 6.10 3.72
C SER A 36 11.62 6.33 2.72
N GLY A 37 11.29 6.85 1.54
CA GLY A 37 12.21 7.09 0.45
C GLY A 37 12.34 5.91 -0.52
N PHE A 38 11.40 4.96 -0.49
CA PHE A 38 11.37 3.79 -1.36
C PHE A 38 10.56 3.99 -2.64
N GLY A 39 9.71 5.02 -2.71
CA GLY A 39 8.85 5.30 -3.86
C GLY A 39 9.61 5.36 -5.20
N PRO A 40 10.78 6.01 -5.30
CA PRO A 40 11.60 6.00 -6.51
C PRO A 40 12.00 4.61 -7.00
N TYR A 41 12.09 3.62 -6.10
CA TYR A 41 12.52 2.26 -6.38
C TYR A 41 11.35 1.28 -6.56
N LEU A 42 10.09 1.76 -6.47
CA LEU A 42 8.90 0.94 -6.73
C LEU A 42 8.97 0.34 -8.14
N PHE A 43 8.86 -0.98 -8.27
CA PHE A 43 9.00 -1.72 -9.54
C PHE A 43 10.27 -1.35 -10.31
N ASP A 44 11.40 -1.19 -9.63
CA ASP A 44 12.65 -0.68 -10.21
C ASP A 44 13.04 -1.40 -11.50
N GLU A 45 13.07 -2.73 -11.49
CA GLU A 45 13.45 -3.55 -12.66
C GLU A 45 12.48 -3.43 -13.85
N TRP A 46 11.23 -3.03 -13.59
CA TRP A 46 10.24 -2.83 -14.66
C TRP A 46 10.18 -1.39 -15.14
N ARG A 47 10.47 -0.44 -14.24
CA ARG A 47 10.40 0.99 -14.53
C ARG A 47 11.64 1.52 -15.24
N TYR A 48 12.80 0.96 -14.96
CA TYR A 48 14.07 1.45 -15.49
C TYR A 48 14.74 0.40 -16.37
N LYS A 49 15.61 0.87 -17.29
CA LYS A 49 16.39 0.03 -18.20
C LYS A 49 17.77 -0.30 -17.65
N ASP A 50 18.21 0.39 -16.62
CA ASP A 50 19.45 0.20 -15.90
C ASP A 50 19.21 -0.45 -14.54
N HIS A 51 20.26 -0.98 -13.91
CA HIS A 51 20.19 -1.56 -12.58
C HIS A 51 20.18 -0.46 -11.52
N GLY A 52 19.21 -0.52 -10.58
CA GLY A 52 19.10 0.42 -9.48
C GLY A 52 19.92 0.03 -8.27
N GLU A 53 20.53 1.03 -7.62
CA GLU A 53 21.29 0.87 -6.39
C GLU A 53 20.74 1.79 -5.28
N PRO A 54 20.86 1.40 -4.00
CA PRO A 54 20.42 2.24 -2.89
C PRO A 54 21.10 3.60 -2.87
N GLY A 55 20.30 4.68 -2.75
CA GLY A 55 20.80 6.05 -2.75
C GLY A 55 21.05 6.66 -4.12
N MET A 56 20.81 5.90 -5.19
CA MET A 56 20.93 6.42 -6.55
C MET A 56 19.88 7.50 -6.82
N ASP A 57 20.27 8.58 -7.49
CA ASP A 57 19.33 9.57 -8.01
C ASP A 57 18.55 8.99 -9.19
N CYS A 58 17.25 8.84 -9.00
CA CYS A 58 16.36 8.27 -10.01
C CYS A 58 15.85 9.30 -11.05
N THR A 59 16.19 10.59 -10.90
CA THR A 59 15.62 11.67 -11.72
C THR A 59 15.93 11.53 -13.21
N ASN A 60 17.14 11.08 -13.52
CA ASN A 60 17.64 10.99 -14.91
C ASN A 60 17.88 9.55 -15.38
N ARG A 61 17.36 8.56 -14.66
CA ARG A 61 17.51 7.16 -15.06
C ARG A 61 16.73 6.85 -16.36
N PRO A 62 17.27 5.95 -17.22
CA PRO A 62 16.61 5.59 -18.47
C PRO A 62 15.29 4.83 -18.20
N LEU A 63 14.17 5.49 -18.44
CA LEU A 63 12.84 4.93 -18.20
C LEU A 63 12.47 3.88 -19.27
N ASN A 64 11.88 2.78 -18.82
CA ASN A 64 11.13 1.87 -19.67
C ASN A 64 9.74 2.49 -19.96
N LYS A 65 9.59 3.11 -21.13
CA LYS A 65 8.36 3.82 -21.52
C LYS A 65 7.15 2.91 -21.70
N ASP A 66 7.38 1.61 -21.89
CA ASP A 66 6.30 0.65 -22.07
C ASP A 66 5.66 0.24 -20.74
N PHE A 67 6.36 0.46 -19.63
CA PHE A 67 5.80 0.16 -18.31
C PHE A 67 4.81 1.24 -17.87
N VAL A 68 3.64 0.80 -17.43
CA VAL A 68 2.46 1.63 -17.16
C VAL A 68 2.74 2.81 -16.22
N LEU A 69 3.53 2.65 -15.14
CA LEU A 69 3.84 3.74 -14.21
C LEU A 69 4.71 4.85 -14.81
N ASN A 70 5.34 4.61 -15.94
CA ASN A 70 6.15 5.60 -16.65
C ASN A 70 5.34 6.34 -17.74
N GLN A 71 4.09 5.94 -17.97
CA GLN A 71 3.21 6.60 -18.93
C GLN A 71 2.59 7.86 -18.31
N PRO A 72 2.63 9.02 -19.02
CA PRO A 72 2.13 10.30 -18.48
C PRO A 72 0.67 10.26 -18.01
N ARG A 73 -0.18 9.46 -18.68
CA ARG A 73 -1.60 9.32 -18.35
C ARG A 73 -1.89 8.75 -16.96
N TYR A 74 -0.93 8.05 -16.35
CA TYR A 74 -1.08 7.46 -15.01
C TYR A 74 -0.27 8.19 -13.94
N LYS A 75 0.36 9.30 -14.29
CA LYS A 75 1.17 10.08 -13.34
C LYS A 75 0.28 10.65 -12.24
N GLY A 76 0.60 10.32 -10.99
CA GLY A 76 -0.17 10.75 -9.82
C GLY A 76 -1.38 9.86 -9.50
N ALA A 77 -1.48 8.68 -10.12
CA ALA A 77 -2.47 7.68 -9.74
C ALA A 77 -2.30 7.27 -8.28
N GLN A 78 -3.43 7.10 -7.58
CA GLN A 78 -3.48 6.77 -6.16
C GLN A 78 -4.13 5.40 -5.91
N ILE A 79 -4.71 4.79 -6.94
CA ILE A 79 -5.38 3.49 -6.89
C ILE A 79 -4.67 2.56 -7.88
N MET A 80 -4.15 1.45 -7.40
CA MET A 80 -3.52 0.41 -8.21
C MET A 80 -4.54 -0.69 -8.49
N LEU A 81 -4.68 -1.07 -9.75
CA LEU A 81 -5.40 -2.28 -10.14
C LEU A 81 -4.39 -3.37 -10.43
N ALA A 82 -4.60 -4.56 -9.91
CA ALA A 82 -3.71 -5.71 -10.13
C ALA A 82 -4.49 -7.01 -10.34
N ARG A 83 -3.81 -8.04 -10.82
CA ARG A 83 -4.37 -9.39 -10.93
C ARG A 83 -4.19 -10.16 -9.62
N GLU A 84 -4.59 -11.42 -9.63
CA GLU A 84 -4.57 -12.33 -8.48
C GLU A 84 -3.18 -12.53 -7.88
N ASN A 85 -3.17 -12.94 -6.61
CA ASN A 85 -1.98 -13.29 -5.83
C ASN A 85 -0.95 -12.15 -5.74
N PHE A 86 -1.45 -10.92 -5.54
CA PHE A 86 -0.60 -9.73 -5.43
C PHE A 86 0.20 -9.74 -4.12
N GLY A 87 1.47 -9.38 -4.18
CA GLY A 87 2.36 -9.31 -3.02
C GLY A 87 2.85 -10.69 -2.55
N CYS A 88 2.84 -11.71 -3.41
CA CYS A 88 3.38 -13.03 -3.11
C CYS A 88 4.91 -13.00 -2.88
N GLY A 89 5.49 -14.15 -2.56
CA GLY A 89 6.93 -14.27 -2.29
C GLY A 89 7.30 -13.98 -0.84
N SER A 90 8.43 -13.32 -0.62
CA SER A 90 8.97 -13.09 0.72
C SER A 90 8.18 -12.04 1.50
N SER A 91 8.03 -12.27 2.82
CA SER A 91 7.42 -11.29 3.72
C SER A 91 8.31 -10.05 3.89
N ARG A 92 7.98 -8.97 3.19
CA ARG A 92 8.76 -7.72 3.21
C ARG A 92 7.86 -6.52 3.43
N GLU A 93 8.09 -5.85 4.53
CA GLU A 93 7.37 -4.60 4.85
C GLU A 93 7.76 -3.44 3.92
N HIS A 94 8.93 -3.52 3.31
CA HIS A 94 9.40 -2.53 2.31
C HIS A 94 8.49 -2.46 1.07
N ALA A 95 7.81 -3.57 0.71
CA ALA A 95 6.93 -3.57 -0.45
C ALA A 95 5.73 -2.61 -0.27
N PRO A 96 4.91 -2.68 0.81
CA PRO A 96 3.90 -1.67 1.07
C PRO A 96 4.49 -0.26 1.26
N TRP A 97 5.67 -0.10 1.87
CA TRP A 97 6.30 1.23 1.98
C TRP A 97 6.62 1.84 0.62
N ALA A 98 7.17 1.04 -0.32
CA ALA A 98 7.48 1.54 -1.66
C ALA A 98 6.22 1.96 -2.43
N ILE A 99 5.13 1.22 -2.27
CA ILE A 99 3.85 1.51 -2.91
C ILE A 99 3.23 2.79 -2.34
N GLU A 100 3.22 2.93 -1.00
CA GLU A 100 2.69 4.12 -0.33
C GLU A 100 3.52 5.37 -0.62
N ASP A 101 4.86 5.26 -0.52
CA ASP A 101 5.79 6.35 -0.83
C ASP A 101 5.68 6.84 -2.28
N TYR A 102 5.34 5.95 -3.21
CA TYR A 102 5.10 6.32 -4.60
C TYR A 102 3.80 7.13 -4.76
N GLY A 103 2.86 6.97 -3.84
CA GLY A 103 1.61 7.71 -3.80
C GLY A 103 0.34 6.87 -3.87
N PHE A 104 0.44 5.55 -3.98
CA PHE A 104 -0.73 4.68 -3.94
C PHE A 104 -1.27 4.53 -2.51
N ARG A 105 -2.59 4.61 -2.37
CA ARG A 105 -3.30 4.44 -1.11
C ARG A 105 -4.26 3.26 -1.11
N VAL A 106 -4.66 2.82 -2.30
CA VAL A 106 -5.60 1.71 -2.52
C VAL A 106 -5.01 0.76 -3.54
N ILE A 107 -5.17 -0.53 -3.31
CA ILE A 107 -4.89 -1.59 -4.27
C ILE A 107 -6.18 -2.40 -4.43
N ILE A 108 -6.60 -2.68 -5.67
CA ILE A 108 -7.76 -3.51 -5.97
C ILE A 108 -7.29 -4.73 -6.77
N ALA A 109 -7.48 -5.91 -6.22
CA ALA A 109 -7.08 -7.18 -6.86
C ALA A 109 -8.03 -8.31 -6.48
N PRO A 110 -8.07 -9.42 -7.25
CA PRO A 110 -8.90 -10.58 -6.90
C PRO A 110 -8.41 -11.33 -5.66
N SER A 111 -7.10 -11.34 -5.41
CA SER A 111 -6.50 -11.94 -4.22
C SER A 111 -5.10 -11.39 -3.93
N TYR A 112 -4.66 -11.62 -2.71
CA TYR A 112 -3.37 -11.17 -2.19
C TYR A 112 -2.67 -12.29 -1.42
N ALA A 113 -1.36 -12.19 -1.25
CA ALA A 113 -0.67 -12.95 -0.23
C ALA A 113 -1.02 -12.40 1.16
N ASP A 114 -1.31 -13.28 2.12
CA ASP A 114 -1.85 -12.92 3.44
C ASP A 114 -0.98 -11.92 4.20
N ILE A 115 0.34 -12.13 4.20
CA ILE A 115 1.28 -11.26 4.92
C ILE A 115 1.31 -9.86 4.29
N PHE A 116 1.35 -9.77 2.95
CA PHE A 116 1.33 -8.50 2.25
C PHE A 116 0.01 -7.75 2.51
N PHE A 117 -1.12 -8.45 2.45
CA PHE A 117 -2.45 -7.91 2.73
C PHE A 117 -2.52 -7.26 4.12
N ASN A 118 -2.05 -7.97 5.14
CA ASN A 118 -2.02 -7.47 6.50
C ASN A 118 -1.03 -6.29 6.68
N ASN A 119 0.13 -6.34 6.02
CA ASN A 119 1.11 -5.25 6.06
C ASN A 119 0.59 -3.97 5.40
N CYS A 120 -0.27 -4.06 4.38
CA CYS A 120 -0.94 -2.89 3.81
C CYS A 120 -1.74 -2.14 4.88
N TYR A 121 -2.56 -2.83 5.67
CA TYR A 121 -3.35 -2.20 6.73
C TYR A 121 -2.48 -1.53 7.80
N LYS A 122 -1.38 -2.17 8.21
CA LYS A 122 -0.44 -1.62 9.20
C LYS A 122 0.24 -0.33 8.73
N ASN A 123 0.35 -0.15 7.42
CA ASN A 123 0.97 1.01 6.80
C ASN A 123 -0.04 2.03 6.24
N GLY A 124 -1.32 1.88 6.56
CA GLY A 124 -2.36 2.86 6.19
C GLY A 124 -2.83 2.78 4.74
N MET A 125 -2.54 1.68 4.05
CA MET A 125 -3.07 1.38 2.72
C MET A 125 -4.31 0.49 2.83
N LEU A 126 -5.22 0.63 1.88
CA LEU A 126 -6.44 -0.16 1.79
C LEU A 126 -6.34 -1.17 0.63
N PRO A 127 -6.01 -2.44 0.90
CA PRO A 127 -6.16 -3.50 -0.09
C PRO A 127 -7.63 -3.93 -0.16
N ILE A 128 -8.19 -3.95 -1.37
CA ILE A 128 -9.58 -4.33 -1.64
C ILE A 128 -9.59 -5.61 -2.46
N VAL A 129 -10.30 -6.62 -1.97
CA VAL A 129 -10.59 -7.83 -2.72
C VAL A 129 -11.86 -7.59 -3.55
N ALA A 130 -11.75 -7.76 -4.88
CA ALA A 130 -12.87 -7.68 -5.79
C ALA A 130 -12.93 -8.93 -6.68
N SER A 131 -14.12 -9.28 -7.20
CA SER A 131 -14.24 -10.42 -8.09
C SER A 131 -13.41 -10.26 -9.36
N HIS A 132 -12.95 -11.37 -9.96
CA HIS A 132 -12.23 -11.34 -11.24
C HIS A 132 -13.00 -10.55 -12.30
N ALA A 133 -14.31 -10.74 -12.39
CA ALA A 133 -15.15 -10.04 -13.36
C ALA A 133 -15.17 -8.52 -13.14
N MET A 134 -15.18 -8.08 -11.86
CA MET A 134 -15.11 -6.65 -11.52
C MET A 134 -13.72 -6.09 -11.86
N VAL A 135 -12.66 -6.79 -11.51
CA VAL A 135 -11.30 -6.38 -11.82
C VAL A 135 -11.09 -6.26 -13.34
N ASP A 136 -11.55 -7.24 -14.13
CA ASP A 136 -11.50 -7.18 -15.60
C ASP A 136 -12.24 -5.96 -16.17
N LYS A 137 -13.41 -5.65 -15.59
CA LYS A 137 -14.16 -4.45 -15.96
C LYS A 137 -13.36 -3.17 -15.66
N LEU A 138 -12.80 -3.07 -14.45
CA LEU A 138 -11.99 -1.91 -14.05
C LEU A 138 -10.76 -1.73 -14.95
N PHE A 139 -10.09 -2.82 -15.35
CA PHE A 139 -8.98 -2.76 -16.30
C PHE A 139 -9.43 -2.18 -17.65
N LYS A 140 -10.48 -2.74 -18.24
CA LYS A 140 -11.00 -2.29 -19.53
C LYS A 140 -11.41 -0.81 -19.53
N GLU A 141 -12.12 -0.39 -18.49
CA GLU A 141 -12.56 1.00 -18.36
C GLU A 141 -11.39 1.97 -18.11
N CYS A 142 -10.41 1.55 -17.28
CA CYS A 142 -9.21 2.34 -17.00
C CYS A 142 -8.32 2.51 -18.23
N GLU A 143 -8.18 1.48 -19.06
CA GLU A 143 -7.42 1.56 -20.31
C GLU A 143 -8.12 2.41 -21.36
N ALA A 144 -9.45 2.32 -21.45
CA ALA A 144 -10.26 3.09 -22.39
C ALA A 144 -10.36 4.57 -22.04
N THR A 145 -10.23 4.95 -20.76
CA THR A 145 -10.51 6.31 -20.26
C THR A 145 -9.27 6.91 -19.60
N GLU A 146 -8.72 7.97 -20.17
CA GLU A 146 -7.66 8.74 -19.52
C GLU A 146 -8.22 9.45 -18.27
N GLY A 147 -7.44 9.41 -17.16
CA GLY A 147 -7.89 9.98 -15.89
C GLY A 147 -9.03 9.19 -15.22
N TYR A 148 -9.15 7.90 -15.52
CA TYR A 148 -10.16 7.02 -14.91
C TYR A 148 -10.12 7.08 -13.40
N THR A 149 -11.19 7.61 -12.80
CA THR A 149 -11.25 7.98 -11.38
C THR A 149 -12.25 7.10 -10.64
N LEU A 150 -11.81 6.48 -9.55
CA LEU A 150 -12.68 5.75 -8.64
C LEU A 150 -12.89 6.56 -7.35
N ASN A 151 -14.07 6.43 -6.75
CA ASN A 151 -14.34 6.95 -5.42
C ASN A 151 -14.45 5.77 -4.43
N VAL A 152 -13.49 5.70 -3.50
CA VAL A 152 -13.40 4.66 -2.48
C VAL A 152 -13.84 5.25 -1.15
N ASP A 153 -14.87 4.68 -0.54
CA ASP A 153 -15.43 5.08 0.74
C ASP A 153 -15.28 3.95 1.76
N LEU A 154 -14.42 4.14 2.74
CA LEU A 154 -14.16 3.11 3.76
C LEU A 154 -15.30 2.99 4.79
N PRO A 155 -15.94 4.07 5.27
CA PRO A 155 -17.12 3.97 6.13
C PRO A 155 -18.21 3.09 5.58
N SER A 156 -18.60 3.28 4.32
CA SER A 156 -19.64 2.47 3.65
C SER A 156 -19.10 1.19 3.00
N GLN A 157 -17.76 1.01 2.97
CA GLN A 157 -17.10 -0.13 2.31
C GLN A 157 -17.52 -0.26 0.84
N ALA A 158 -17.50 0.84 0.12
CA ALA A 158 -17.98 0.92 -1.25
C ALA A 158 -16.95 1.57 -2.17
N VAL A 159 -16.91 1.09 -3.42
CA VAL A 159 -16.16 1.71 -4.52
C VAL A 159 -17.14 2.10 -5.61
N THR A 160 -17.15 3.37 -5.97
CA THR A 160 -18.03 3.92 -7.02
C THR A 160 -17.21 4.22 -8.27
N LEU A 161 -17.66 3.70 -9.41
CA LEU A 161 -17.10 3.89 -10.73
C LEU A 161 -17.58 5.23 -11.32
N PRO A 162 -16.93 5.77 -12.36
CA PRO A 162 -17.39 6.98 -13.05
C PRO A 162 -18.82 6.87 -13.62
N SER A 163 -19.25 5.66 -13.96
CA SER A 163 -20.61 5.35 -14.41
C SER A 163 -21.70 5.53 -13.35
N GLY A 164 -21.31 5.67 -12.07
CA GLY A 164 -22.21 5.62 -10.93
C GLY A 164 -22.48 4.21 -10.40
N GLU A 165 -22.00 3.16 -11.07
CA GLU A 165 -22.05 1.82 -10.56
C GLU A 165 -21.19 1.68 -9.29
N THR A 166 -21.66 0.88 -8.34
CA THR A 166 -20.97 0.71 -7.06
C THR A 166 -20.85 -0.78 -6.73
N PHE A 167 -19.68 -1.18 -6.23
CA PHE A 167 -19.49 -2.49 -5.60
C PHE A 167 -18.98 -2.33 -4.18
N THR A 168 -19.26 -3.32 -3.35
CA THR A 168 -18.85 -3.36 -1.94
C THR A 168 -17.66 -4.29 -1.73
N PHE A 169 -16.93 -4.06 -0.65
CA PHE A 169 -15.81 -4.90 -0.24
C PHE A 169 -15.86 -5.20 1.26
N ASP A 170 -15.28 -6.31 1.65
CA ASP A 170 -15.17 -6.70 3.04
C ASP A 170 -13.86 -6.24 3.66
N ILE A 171 -13.91 -5.83 4.91
CA ILE A 171 -12.76 -5.50 5.74
C ILE A 171 -13.02 -5.92 7.19
N HIS A 172 -12.00 -6.47 7.84
CA HIS A 172 -12.12 -6.83 9.25
C HIS A 172 -12.40 -5.57 10.11
N PRO A 173 -13.34 -5.60 11.07
CA PRO A 173 -13.75 -4.44 11.86
C PRO A 173 -12.56 -3.71 12.55
N THR A 174 -11.59 -4.45 13.09
CA THR A 174 -10.39 -3.88 13.70
C THR A 174 -9.54 -3.12 12.68
N SER A 175 -9.31 -3.70 11.49
CA SER A 175 -8.54 -3.05 10.42
C SER A 175 -9.24 -1.78 9.93
N LYS A 176 -10.57 -1.82 9.80
CA LYS A 176 -11.39 -0.66 9.46
C LYS A 176 -11.25 0.44 10.51
N HIS A 177 -11.40 0.09 11.80
CA HIS A 177 -11.25 1.03 12.90
C HIS A 177 -9.86 1.69 12.89
N ASN A 178 -8.79 0.91 12.74
CA ASN A 178 -7.42 1.40 12.73
C ASN A 178 -7.16 2.33 11.55
N LEU A 179 -7.60 1.98 10.34
CA LEU A 179 -7.48 2.85 9.17
C LEU A 179 -8.24 4.16 9.33
N LEU A 180 -9.50 4.12 9.79
CA LEU A 180 -10.33 5.31 9.99
C LEU A 180 -9.70 6.29 10.97
N ASN A 181 -9.04 5.79 12.03
CA ASN A 181 -8.44 6.60 13.08
C ASN A 181 -6.93 6.84 12.90
N GLY A 182 -6.31 6.29 11.85
CA GLY A 182 -4.87 6.43 11.62
C GLY A 182 -4.00 5.74 12.66
N LEU A 183 -4.50 4.66 13.27
CA LEU A 183 -3.83 3.92 14.34
C LEU A 183 -2.94 2.82 13.78
N ASP A 184 -1.64 2.93 13.97
CA ASP A 184 -0.69 1.84 13.82
C ASP A 184 -0.50 1.09 15.15
N GLU A 185 0.37 0.07 15.18
CA GLU A 185 0.61 -0.73 16.38
C GLU A 185 1.10 0.11 17.56
N ILE A 186 1.90 1.15 17.30
CA ILE A 186 2.37 2.09 18.34
C ILE A 186 1.21 3.00 18.77
N GLY A 187 0.44 3.54 17.83
CA GLY A 187 -0.73 4.36 18.13
C GLY A 187 -1.76 3.64 19.00
N LEU A 188 -1.99 2.36 18.75
CA LEU A 188 -2.86 1.51 19.59
C LEU A 188 -2.31 1.38 21.01
N THR A 189 -1.00 1.13 21.16
CA THR A 189 -0.36 1.05 22.48
C THR A 189 -0.44 2.36 23.22
N LEU A 190 -0.28 3.50 22.55
CA LEU A 190 -0.35 4.83 23.16
C LEU A 190 -1.75 5.21 23.66
N LEU A 191 -2.81 4.53 23.23
CA LEU A 191 -4.15 4.69 23.83
C LEU A 191 -4.17 4.27 25.30
N HIS A 192 -3.23 3.43 25.74
CA HIS A 192 -3.07 2.92 27.10
C HIS A 192 -1.87 3.56 27.84
N ALA A 193 -1.41 4.74 27.40
CA ALA A 193 -0.19 5.37 27.93
C ALA A 193 -0.19 5.55 29.45
N GLU A 194 -1.32 5.92 30.06
CA GLU A 194 -1.46 6.10 31.51
C GLU A 194 -1.34 4.76 32.27
N GLU A 195 -1.96 3.70 31.73
CA GLU A 195 -1.88 2.36 32.32
C GLU A 195 -0.46 1.80 32.23
N ILE A 196 0.21 2.00 31.09
CA ILE A 196 1.61 1.62 30.88
C ILE A 196 2.51 2.33 31.86
N LYS A 197 2.35 3.66 32.02
CA LYS A 197 3.13 4.46 32.97
C LYS A 197 2.94 3.99 34.42
N ALA A 198 1.70 3.75 34.81
CA ALA A 198 1.40 3.23 36.16
C ALA A 198 2.05 1.88 36.43
N PHE A 199 2.06 0.98 35.42
CA PHE A 199 2.77 -0.29 35.51
C PHE A 199 4.28 -0.10 35.61
N GLU A 200 4.88 0.76 34.78
CA GLU A 200 6.32 1.05 34.80
C GLU A 200 6.76 1.62 36.14
N ASP A 201 6.03 2.56 36.73
CA ASP A 201 6.34 3.18 38.02
C ASP A 201 6.32 2.12 39.14
N LYS A 202 5.31 1.26 39.14
CA LYS A 202 5.23 0.13 40.08
C LYS A 202 6.38 -0.88 39.88
N HIS A 203 6.72 -1.18 38.63
CA HIS A 203 7.78 -2.12 38.28
C HIS A 203 9.16 -1.59 38.68
N LYS A 204 9.44 -0.31 38.43
CA LYS A 204 10.67 0.38 38.86
C LYS A 204 10.84 0.36 40.38
N ALA A 205 9.76 0.58 41.11
CA ALA A 205 9.79 0.52 42.59
C ALA A 205 10.05 -0.90 43.12
N ALA A 206 9.49 -1.92 42.46
CA ALA A 206 9.64 -3.31 42.88
C ALA A 206 10.98 -3.94 42.46
N GLN A 207 11.53 -3.53 41.31
CA GLN A 207 12.73 -4.12 40.71
C GLN A 207 13.69 -3.03 40.16
N PRO A 208 14.22 -2.14 41.03
CA PRO A 208 15.03 -1.00 40.62
C PRO A 208 16.30 -1.37 39.85
N TRP A 209 16.85 -2.56 40.07
CA TRP A 209 18.07 -3.05 39.41
C TRP A 209 17.89 -3.32 37.89
N LEU A 210 16.65 -3.38 37.36
CA LEU A 210 16.38 -3.52 35.93
C LEU A 210 16.43 -2.18 35.16
N PHE A 211 16.51 -1.08 35.91
CA PHE A 211 16.40 0.29 35.36
C PHE A 211 17.64 1.16 35.69
N ALA A 212 18.70 0.53 36.18
CA ALA A 212 19.97 1.19 36.52
C ALA A 212 20.86 1.41 35.31
#